data_81c0aa95ecdcc92a2554b94711b919b9
#
_entry.id   81c0aa95ecdcc92a2554b94711b919b9
#
_cell.length_a   1.000
_cell.length_b   1.000
_cell.length_c   1.000
_cell.angle_alpha   90.00
_cell.angle_beta   90.00
_cell.angle_gamma   90.00
#
_symmetry.space_group_name_H-M   'P 1'
#
loop_
_entity.id
_entity.type
_entity.pdbx_description
1 polymer ?
#
loop_
_entity_poly.entity_id
_entity_poly.type
_entity_poly.pdbx_seq_one_letter_code
_entity_poly.pdbx_strand_id
1 'polypeptide(L)'
;MDNVSGVLIRFKDQFLTFTNVPGIKIGVIDIIEILIISVLFYHILLWIKTTRAWNLFKGLIIILLFVLVAALFQMDTILWLAEKLFNIGLVALVVIFQPELRNALENIGGKTFLGDFFNTGRGEIEKFSDKTIDELVRACFAMGRVKTGALIVMEDEINLGEYIRTGIDVDAILTSQLLINIFEKNTPLHDGAVIVRGNRVVSATCYLPLSDSLSLSKDLGTRHRAAVGVSEVSDSFTIIVSEETGSVSTAYKGQIEHDIDADHLRTQLKLLQNRHREPGKFELIKRRFKNGKEASKNLHK
;
A
#
# COMPACT_ATOMS: atom_id res chain seq x y z
N MET A 1 33.74 -4.53 43.38
CA MET A 1 32.73 -5.47 42.82
C MET A 1 31.31 -5.16 43.28
N ASP A 2 31.13 -4.25 44.22
CA ASP A 2 29.81 -3.97 44.84
C ASP A 2 28.94 -2.97 44.09
N ASN A 3 29.50 -2.25 43.12
CA ASN A 3 28.73 -1.23 42.35
C ASN A 3 27.89 -1.78 41.20
N VAL A 4 28.27 -2.88 40.59
CA VAL A 4 27.54 -3.49 39.47
C VAL A 4 26.29 -4.19 39.97
N SER A 5 26.35 -4.84 41.13
CA SER A 5 25.19 -5.44 41.77
C SER A 5 24.16 -4.43 42.20
N GLY A 6 24.59 -3.25 42.67
CA GLY A 6 23.71 -2.14 43.07
C GLY A 6 22.95 -1.51 41.87
N VAL A 7 23.60 -1.38 40.71
CA VAL A 7 22.96 -0.88 39.50
C VAL A 7 21.97 -1.90 38.92
N LEU A 8 22.32 -3.18 38.91
CA LEU A 8 21.44 -4.27 38.49
C LEU A 8 20.19 -4.38 39.38
N ILE A 9 20.37 -4.22 40.70
CA ILE A 9 19.25 -4.25 41.66
C ILE A 9 18.33 -3.02 41.46
N ARG A 10 18.88 -1.81 41.29
CA ARG A 10 18.08 -0.61 40.99
C ARG A 10 17.37 -0.72 39.66
N PHE A 11 18.00 -1.24 38.61
CA PHE A 11 17.36 -1.46 37.31
C PHE A 11 16.25 -2.50 37.42
N LYS A 12 16.48 -3.58 38.15
CA LYS A 12 15.49 -4.62 38.44
C LYS A 12 14.30 -4.04 39.22
N ASP A 13 14.53 -3.26 40.26
CA ASP A 13 13.48 -2.68 41.08
C ASP A 13 12.69 -1.59 40.31
N GLN A 14 13.37 -0.81 39.48
CA GLN A 14 12.74 0.20 38.63
C GLN A 14 11.94 -0.45 37.50
N PHE A 15 12.43 -1.56 36.91
CA PHE A 15 11.73 -2.34 35.91
C PHE A 15 10.51 -3.07 36.49
N LEU A 16 10.62 -3.63 37.70
CA LEU A 16 9.52 -4.29 38.41
C LEU A 16 8.44 -3.30 38.88
N THR A 17 8.81 -2.05 39.23
CA THR A 17 7.86 -0.99 39.54
C THR A 17 7.17 -0.45 38.30
N PHE A 18 7.84 -0.40 37.16
CA PHE A 18 7.26 0.02 35.90
C PHE A 18 6.31 -1.03 35.32
N THR A 19 6.58 -2.31 35.51
CA THR A 19 5.75 -3.39 34.99
C THR A 19 4.54 -3.69 35.87
N ASN A 20 4.51 -3.26 37.13
CA ASN A 20 3.42 -3.50 38.12
C ASN A 20 2.68 -4.84 37.90
N VAL A 21 3.47 -5.90 37.62
CA VAL A 21 2.96 -7.23 37.30
C VAL A 21 2.55 -7.90 38.62
N PRO A 22 1.26 -8.06 38.91
CA PRO A 22 0.82 -8.81 40.06
C PRO A 22 1.35 -10.25 39.94
N GLY A 23 1.88 -10.78 41.03
CA GLY A 23 2.64 -12.02 41.14
C GLY A 23 2.26 -13.08 40.08
N ILE A 24 3.26 -13.48 39.30
CA ILE A 24 3.16 -14.35 38.13
C ILE A 24 2.58 -15.69 38.52
N LYS A 25 1.25 -15.82 38.44
CA LYS A 25 0.61 -17.13 38.37
C LYS A 25 0.52 -17.45 36.89
N ILE A 26 1.47 -18.23 36.37
CA ILE A 26 1.44 -18.63 34.96
C ILE A 26 0.19 -19.47 34.72
N GLY A 27 -0.83 -18.84 34.14
CA GLY A 27 -2.06 -19.48 33.70
C GLY A 27 -1.98 -19.92 32.26
N VAL A 28 -2.92 -20.73 31.81
CA VAL A 28 -3.04 -21.12 30.40
C VAL A 28 -3.24 -19.89 29.48
N ILE A 29 -3.87 -18.85 30.00
CA ILE A 29 -4.10 -17.58 29.29
C ILE A 29 -2.77 -16.87 28.99
N ASP A 30 -1.83 -16.83 29.96
CA ASP A 30 -0.53 -16.17 29.79
C ASP A 30 0.32 -16.84 28.71
N ILE A 31 0.19 -18.18 28.58
CA ILE A 31 0.86 -18.93 27.51
C ILE A 31 0.31 -18.53 26.14
N ILE A 32 -1.01 -18.36 26.03
CA ILE A 32 -1.67 -17.90 24.79
C ILE A 32 -1.26 -16.48 24.45
N GLU A 33 -1.21 -15.57 25.42
CA GLU A 33 -0.74 -14.19 25.25
C GLU A 33 0.72 -14.13 24.75
N ILE A 34 1.61 -14.89 25.39
CA ILE A 34 3.01 -14.99 24.97
C ILE A 34 3.12 -15.51 23.53
N LEU A 35 2.32 -16.52 23.17
CA LEU A 35 2.33 -17.09 21.83
C LEU A 35 1.82 -16.07 20.79
N ILE A 36 0.74 -15.37 21.08
CA ILE A 36 0.20 -14.30 20.19
C ILE A 36 1.22 -13.18 20.00
N ILE A 37 1.82 -12.70 21.09
CA ILE A 37 2.84 -11.64 21.04
C ILE A 37 4.08 -12.12 20.27
N SER A 38 4.51 -13.36 20.48
CA SER A 38 5.66 -13.94 19.78
C SER A 38 5.42 -14.04 18.26
N VAL A 39 4.25 -14.50 17.84
CA VAL A 39 3.87 -14.59 16.42
C VAL A 39 3.78 -13.19 15.79
N LEU A 40 3.16 -12.24 16.50
CA LEU A 40 3.06 -10.86 16.05
C LEU A 40 4.45 -10.25 15.87
N PHE A 41 5.30 -10.39 16.87
CA PHE A 41 6.68 -9.87 16.85
C PHE A 41 7.53 -10.50 15.75
N TYR A 42 7.38 -11.81 15.52
CA TYR A 42 8.03 -12.52 14.43
C TYR A 42 7.65 -11.96 13.06
N HIS A 43 6.35 -11.73 12.83
CA HIS A 43 5.88 -11.15 11.56
C HIS A 43 6.36 -9.69 11.36
N ILE A 44 6.37 -8.90 12.44
CA ILE A 44 6.91 -7.53 12.39
C ILE A 44 8.40 -7.55 12.03
N LEU A 45 9.21 -8.42 12.65
CA LEU A 45 10.63 -8.54 12.36
C LEU A 45 10.90 -9.01 10.92
N LEU A 46 10.10 -9.94 10.40
CA LEU A 46 10.19 -10.37 9.00
C LEU A 46 9.89 -9.21 8.04
N TRP A 47 8.85 -8.45 8.33
CA TRP A 47 8.47 -7.31 7.51
C TRP A 47 9.55 -6.21 7.51
N ILE A 48 10.14 -5.89 8.66
CA ILE A 48 11.24 -4.93 8.77
C ILE A 48 12.47 -5.40 7.98
N LYS A 49 12.79 -6.70 7.99
CA LYS A 49 13.94 -7.26 7.26
C LYS A 49 13.84 -7.08 5.74
N THR A 50 12.63 -7.06 5.18
CA THR A 50 12.40 -6.93 3.74
C THR A 50 12.37 -5.48 3.25
N THR A 51 12.44 -4.49 4.16
CA THR A 51 12.35 -3.07 3.85
C THR A 51 13.70 -2.35 4.01
N ARG A 52 13.83 -1.16 3.39
CA ARG A 52 14.99 -0.25 3.60
C ARG A 52 15.15 0.17 5.07
N ALA A 53 14.10 0.00 5.88
CA ALA A 53 14.11 0.27 7.33
C ALA A 53 15.11 -0.61 8.11
N TRP A 54 15.52 -1.76 7.56
CA TRP A 54 16.50 -2.63 8.21
C TRP A 54 17.84 -1.95 8.50
N ASN A 55 18.32 -1.11 7.59
CA ASN A 55 19.56 -0.38 7.78
C ASN A 55 19.43 0.72 8.85
N LEU A 56 18.28 1.39 8.93
CA LEU A 56 17.97 2.35 9.99
C LEU A 56 17.88 1.65 11.36
N PHE A 57 17.25 0.47 11.42
CA PHE A 57 17.14 -0.33 12.63
C PHE A 57 18.50 -0.76 13.17
N LYS A 58 19.45 -1.18 12.31
CA LYS A 58 20.82 -1.46 12.70
C LYS A 58 21.51 -0.24 13.30
N GLY A 59 21.35 0.94 12.67
CA GLY A 59 21.90 2.19 13.20
C GLY A 59 21.37 2.53 14.59
N LEU A 60 20.06 2.36 14.79
CA LEU A 60 19.42 2.58 16.09
C LEU A 60 19.96 1.62 17.18
N ILE A 61 20.14 0.33 16.85
CA ILE A 61 20.72 -0.65 17.78
C ILE A 61 22.15 -0.26 18.18
N ILE A 62 22.97 0.22 17.24
CA ILE A 62 24.35 0.65 17.53
C ILE A 62 24.33 1.85 18.49
N ILE A 63 23.46 2.82 18.27
CA ILE A 63 23.31 3.98 19.18
C ILE A 63 22.87 3.53 20.56
N LEU A 64 21.88 2.65 20.65
CA LEU A 64 21.36 2.12 21.91
C LEU A 64 22.44 1.32 22.66
N LEU A 65 23.23 0.52 21.95
CA LEU A 65 24.37 -0.20 22.53
C LEU A 65 25.42 0.76 23.06
N PHE A 66 25.72 1.84 22.34
CA PHE A 66 26.66 2.86 22.77
C PHE A 66 26.18 3.56 24.07
N VAL A 67 24.91 3.94 24.14
CA VAL A 67 24.31 4.53 25.34
C VAL A 67 24.32 3.54 26.51
N LEU A 68 24.06 2.26 26.25
CA LEU A 68 24.14 1.19 27.26
C LEU A 68 25.56 1.05 27.83
N VAL A 69 26.58 1.06 26.96
CA VAL A 69 27.98 1.02 27.38
C VAL A 69 28.32 2.27 28.21
N ALA A 70 27.91 3.46 27.79
CA ALA A 70 28.09 4.70 28.54
C ALA A 70 27.44 4.63 29.95
N ALA A 71 26.27 4.00 30.03
CA ALA A 71 25.57 3.79 31.31
C ALA A 71 26.34 2.82 32.25
N LEU A 72 26.93 1.73 31.71
CA LEU A 72 27.73 0.79 32.48
C LEU A 72 29.01 1.42 33.06
N PHE A 73 29.61 2.35 32.30
CA PHE A 73 30.79 3.11 32.74
C PHE A 73 30.48 4.39 33.52
N GLN A 74 29.20 4.65 33.81
CA GLN A 74 28.74 5.85 34.54
C GLN A 74 29.23 7.17 33.92
N MET A 75 29.18 7.24 32.57
CA MET A 75 29.59 8.45 31.83
C MET A 75 28.49 9.49 31.83
N ASP A 76 28.33 10.23 32.92
CA ASP A 76 27.21 11.14 33.19
C ASP A 76 27.02 12.19 32.09
N THR A 77 28.10 12.73 31.52
CA THR A 77 28.02 13.73 30.44
C THR A 77 27.39 13.15 29.17
N ILE A 78 27.75 11.91 28.83
CA ILE A 78 27.22 11.24 27.64
C ILE A 78 25.74 10.89 27.86
N LEU A 79 25.40 10.42 29.06
CA LEU A 79 24.01 10.10 29.39
C LEU A 79 23.12 11.35 29.39
N TRP A 80 23.60 12.45 29.95
CA TRP A 80 22.89 13.73 29.90
C TRP A 80 22.68 14.21 28.45
N LEU A 81 23.71 14.13 27.61
CA LEU A 81 23.60 14.49 26.20
C LEU A 81 22.61 13.59 25.46
N ALA A 82 22.67 12.28 25.70
CA ALA A 82 21.76 11.30 25.10
C ALA A 82 20.30 11.58 25.50
N GLU A 83 20.03 11.91 26.76
CA GLU A 83 18.69 12.31 27.24
C GLU A 83 18.17 13.55 26.51
N LYS A 84 19.00 14.57 26.35
CA LYS A 84 18.61 15.80 25.64
C LYS A 84 18.35 15.53 24.15
N LEU A 85 19.23 14.78 23.51
CA LEU A 85 19.05 14.38 22.10
C LEU A 85 17.81 13.51 21.89
N PHE A 86 17.52 12.60 22.83
CA PHE A 86 16.32 11.76 22.76
C PHE A 86 15.03 12.61 22.85
N ASN A 87 14.98 13.57 23.79
CA ASN A 87 13.81 14.45 23.94
C ASN A 87 13.58 15.32 22.70
N ILE A 88 14.65 15.90 22.12
CA ILE A 88 14.56 16.66 20.87
C ILE A 88 14.18 15.75 19.71
N GLY A 89 14.79 14.55 19.65
CA GLY A 89 14.51 13.55 18.62
C GLY A 89 13.07 13.07 18.63
N LEU A 90 12.47 12.92 19.81
CA LEU A 90 11.05 12.53 19.93
C LEU A 90 10.13 13.59 19.31
N VAL A 91 10.38 14.86 19.59
CA VAL A 91 9.61 15.96 18.98
C VAL A 91 9.82 16.03 17.47
N ALA A 92 11.08 15.91 17.01
CA ALA A 92 11.41 15.89 15.58
C ALA A 92 10.74 14.70 14.88
N LEU A 93 10.70 13.53 15.52
CA LEU A 93 10.05 12.34 14.98
C LEU A 93 8.55 12.58 14.77
N VAL A 94 7.86 13.18 15.75
CA VAL A 94 6.41 13.50 15.61
C VAL A 94 6.18 14.45 14.44
N VAL A 95 7.03 15.49 14.28
CA VAL A 95 6.91 16.45 13.19
C VAL A 95 7.19 15.80 11.82
N ILE A 96 8.21 14.95 11.73
CA ILE A 96 8.57 14.26 10.48
C ILE A 96 7.48 13.28 10.06
N PHE A 97 6.90 12.54 11.01
CA PHE A 97 5.84 11.56 10.73
C PHE A 97 4.42 12.13 10.76
N GLN A 98 4.28 13.45 10.94
CA GLN A 98 2.97 14.11 10.93
C GLN A 98 2.16 13.81 9.66
N PRO A 99 2.72 13.90 8.41
CA PRO A 99 1.97 13.59 7.20
C PRO A 99 1.57 12.12 7.11
N GLU A 100 2.45 11.19 7.53
CA GLU A 100 2.16 9.75 7.50
C GLU A 100 1.06 9.40 8.51
N LEU A 101 1.12 9.97 9.72
CA LEU A 101 0.09 9.79 10.75
C LEU A 101 -1.25 10.37 10.28
N ARG A 102 -1.23 11.53 9.63
CA ARG A 102 -2.44 12.13 9.06
C ARG A 102 -3.04 11.25 7.98
N ASN A 103 -2.23 10.77 7.03
CA ASN A 103 -2.69 9.88 5.96
C ASN A 103 -3.22 8.56 6.54
N ALA A 104 -2.56 7.97 7.55
CA ALA A 104 -3.03 6.77 8.23
C ALA A 104 -4.38 7.00 8.92
N LEU A 105 -4.56 8.12 9.63
CA LEU A 105 -5.81 8.48 10.29
C LEU A 105 -6.93 8.79 9.28
N GLU A 106 -6.64 9.48 8.20
CA GLU A 106 -7.59 9.73 7.10
C GLU A 106 -8.04 8.41 6.45
N ASN A 107 -7.14 7.45 6.25
CA ASN A 107 -7.46 6.11 5.73
C ASN A 107 -8.28 5.27 6.72
N ILE A 108 -8.01 5.36 8.02
CA ILE A 108 -8.81 4.67 9.06
C ILE A 108 -10.18 5.37 9.25
N GLY A 109 -10.21 6.70 9.20
CA GLY A 109 -11.42 7.51 9.33
C GLY A 109 -12.25 7.61 8.05
N GLY A 110 -11.65 7.32 6.89
CA GLY A 110 -12.34 7.25 5.61
C GLY A 110 -13.33 6.07 5.59
N LYS A 111 -14.44 6.26 4.91
CA LYS A 111 -15.64 5.40 4.89
C LYS A 111 -15.42 3.90 4.61
N THR A 112 -14.20 3.47 4.30
CA THR A 112 -13.91 2.11 3.85
C THR A 112 -13.91 1.10 5.00
N PHE A 113 -13.33 1.41 6.16
CA PHE A 113 -13.17 0.41 7.23
C PHE A 113 -14.48 0.12 7.99
N LEU A 114 -15.29 1.14 8.26
CA LEU A 114 -16.60 0.97 8.91
C LEU A 114 -17.72 0.69 7.89
N GLY A 115 -17.60 1.20 6.66
CA GLY A 115 -18.56 1.00 5.58
C GLY A 115 -18.64 -0.46 5.13
N ASP A 116 -17.51 -1.15 5.00
CA ASP A 116 -17.47 -2.56 4.62
C ASP A 116 -17.95 -3.50 5.74
N PHE A 117 -17.73 -3.11 7.01
CA PHE A 117 -18.22 -3.90 8.15
C PHE A 117 -19.74 -3.85 8.33
N PHE A 118 -20.37 -2.71 7.96
CA PHE A 118 -21.82 -2.52 8.03
C PHE A 118 -22.55 -2.78 6.71
N ASN A 119 -21.85 -2.92 5.60
CA ASN A 119 -22.44 -3.06 4.26
C ASN A 119 -22.55 -4.52 3.80
N THR A 120 -22.80 -5.43 4.73
CA THR A 120 -23.00 -6.89 4.50
C THR A 120 -24.26 -7.22 3.65
N GLY A 121 -24.85 -6.24 2.99
CA GLY A 121 -26.13 -6.41 2.28
C GLY A 121 -26.21 -5.82 0.87
N ARG A 122 -25.15 -5.22 0.32
CA ARG A 122 -25.15 -4.80 -1.09
C ARG A 122 -24.40 -5.81 -1.93
N GLY A 123 -25.12 -6.38 -2.90
CA GLY A 123 -24.62 -7.34 -3.86
C GLY A 123 -23.29 -6.93 -4.47
N GLU A 124 -22.53 -7.94 -4.89
CA GLU A 124 -21.22 -7.87 -5.55
C GLU A 124 -21.16 -6.67 -6.51
N ILE A 125 -20.56 -5.57 -6.04
CA ILE A 125 -20.33 -4.40 -6.90
C ILE A 125 -19.12 -4.77 -7.74
N GLU A 126 -19.34 -5.10 -8.99
CA GLU A 126 -18.26 -5.22 -9.98
C GLU A 126 -17.41 -3.95 -9.89
N LYS A 127 -16.11 -4.11 -9.74
CA LYS A 127 -15.16 -3.00 -9.59
C LYS A 127 -15.28 -2.02 -10.77
N PHE A 128 -15.44 -2.55 -11.97
CA PHE A 128 -15.80 -1.84 -13.20
C PHE A 128 -16.47 -2.81 -14.17
N SER A 129 -17.30 -2.27 -15.06
CA SER A 129 -18.13 -3.08 -15.97
C SER A 129 -17.34 -3.58 -17.19
N ASP A 130 -17.82 -4.63 -17.84
CA ASP A 130 -17.30 -5.11 -19.13
C ASP A 130 -17.32 -4.00 -20.19
N LYS A 131 -18.34 -3.11 -20.14
CA LYS A 131 -18.40 -1.94 -21.00
C LYS A 131 -17.18 -1.03 -20.81
N THR A 132 -16.74 -0.82 -19.58
CA THR A 132 -15.55 -0.01 -19.28
C THR A 132 -14.28 -0.65 -19.85
N ILE A 133 -14.17 -1.97 -19.79
CA ILE A 133 -13.06 -2.71 -20.44
C ILE A 133 -13.08 -2.46 -21.95
N ASP A 134 -14.23 -2.62 -22.60
CA ASP A 134 -14.34 -2.43 -24.04
C ASP A 134 -14.02 -0.99 -24.47
N GLU A 135 -14.47 0.00 -23.69
CA GLU A 135 -14.19 1.41 -23.96
C GLU A 135 -12.70 1.75 -23.77
N LEU A 136 -12.03 1.20 -22.73
CA LEU A 136 -10.59 1.35 -22.52
C LEU A 136 -9.78 0.75 -23.67
N VAL A 137 -10.05 -0.51 -24.02
CA VAL A 137 -9.36 -1.20 -25.12
C VAL A 137 -9.54 -0.42 -26.40
N ARG A 138 -10.78 -0.01 -26.73
CA ARG A 138 -11.07 0.78 -27.93
C ARG A 138 -10.29 2.09 -27.95
N ALA A 139 -10.26 2.82 -26.85
CA ALA A 139 -9.54 4.10 -26.75
C ALA A 139 -8.03 3.92 -26.94
N CYS A 140 -7.42 2.98 -26.23
CA CYS A 140 -5.97 2.75 -26.28
C CYS A 140 -5.50 2.39 -27.70
N PHE A 141 -6.19 1.47 -28.37
CA PHE A 141 -5.82 1.07 -29.74
C PHE A 141 -6.19 2.11 -30.79
N ALA A 142 -7.25 2.92 -30.57
CA ALA A 142 -7.53 4.07 -31.44
C ALA A 142 -6.44 5.13 -31.36
N MET A 143 -6.01 5.48 -30.14
CA MET A 143 -4.90 6.42 -29.90
C MET A 143 -3.56 5.86 -30.42
N GLY A 144 -3.31 4.57 -30.26
CA GLY A 144 -2.10 3.92 -30.77
C GLY A 144 -1.98 4.03 -32.31
N ARG A 145 -3.07 3.87 -33.05
CA ARG A 145 -3.07 4.00 -34.51
C ARG A 145 -2.65 5.38 -35.01
N VAL A 146 -2.97 6.43 -34.27
CA VAL A 146 -2.63 7.82 -34.62
C VAL A 146 -1.44 8.34 -33.82
N LYS A 147 -0.77 7.46 -33.06
CA LYS A 147 0.38 7.77 -32.21
C LYS A 147 0.10 8.93 -31.22
N THR A 148 -1.06 8.91 -30.61
CA THR A 148 -1.41 9.79 -29.51
C THR A 148 -0.96 9.12 -28.21
N GLY A 149 -0.01 9.76 -27.50
CA GLY A 149 0.49 9.25 -26.22
C GLY A 149 -0.56 9.34 -25.12
N ALA A 150 -0.75 8.27 -24.35
CA ALA A 150 -1.69 8.25 -23.24
C ALA A 150 -1.11 7.53 -22.01
N LEU A 151 -1.54 7.96 -20.83
CA LEU A 151 -1.20 7.36 -19.54
C LEU A 151 -2.48 7.24 -18.71
N ILE A 152 -2.99 6.03 -18.56
CA ILE A 152 -4.27 5.75 -17.87
C ILE A 152 -3.99 4.87 -16.67
N VAL A 153 -4.38 5.31 -15.49
CA VAL A 153 -4.19 4.61 -14.22
C VAL A 153 -5.54 4.13 -13.69
N MET A 154 -5.69 2.83 -13.60
CA MET A 154 -6.85 2.19 -12.96
C MET A 154 -6.57 2.06 -11.46
N GLU A 155 -7.27 2.83 -10.63
CA GLU A 155 -7.18 2.74 -9.16
C GLU A 155 -7.72 1.38 -8.70
N ASP A 156 -6.97 0.72 -7.82
CA ASP A 156 -7.37 -0.54 -7.18
C ASP A 156 -7.80 -0.32 -5.73
N GLU A 157 -7.19 -1.00 -4.75
CA GLU A 157 -7.53 -0.87 -3.32
C GLU A 157 -6.88 0.37 -2.70
N ILE A 158 -5.64 0.68 -3.11
CA ILE A 158 -4.89 1.82 -2.62
C ILE A 158 -5.41 3.11 -3.27
N ASN A 159 -5.92 4.00 -2.42
CA ASN A 159 -6.46 5.28 -2.86
C ASN A 159 -5.37 6.19 -3.44
N LEU A 160 -5.59 6.68 -4.65
CA LEU A 160 -4.68 7.59 -5.36
C LEU A 160 -5.02 9.08 -5.14
N GLY A 161 -5.70 9.42 -4.05
CA GLY A 161 -6.17 10.78 -3.75
C GLY A 161 -5.09 11.85 -3.75
N GLU A 162 -3.84 11.52 -3.37
CA GLU A 162 -2.71 12.45 -3.43
C GLU A 162 -2.36 12.86 -4.88
N TYR A 163 -2.42 11.90 -5.82
CA TYR A 163 -2.18 12.18 -7.25
C TYR A 163 -3.37 12.85 -7.92
N ILE A 164 -4.60 12.46 -7.57
CA ILE A 164 -5.85 13.09 -8.06
C ILE A 164 -5.85 14.60 -7.78
N ARG A 165 -5.40 15.03 -6.60
CA ARG A 165 -5.33 16.47 -6.21
C ARG A 165 -4.35 17.29 -7.05
N THR A 166 -3.41 16.66 -7.75
CA THR A 166 -2.46 17.36 -8.63
C THR A 166 -3.04 17.64 -10.01
N GLY A 167 -4.13 16.96 -10.37
CA GLY A 167 -4.78 17.04 -11.65
C GLY A 167 -6.01 17.95 -11.67
N ILE A 168 -6.76 17.85 -12.75
CA ILE A 168 -8.01 18.57 -13.00
C ILE A 168 -9.15 17.58 -12.84
N ASP A 169 -10.12 17.90 -11.97
CA ASP A 169 -11.30 17.07 -11.76
C ASP A 169 -12.15 16.96 -13.02
N VAL A 170 -12.46 15.74 -13.43
CA VAL A 170 -13.27 15.44 -14.61
C VAL A 170 -14.62 14.85 -14.19
N ASP A 171 -14.60 13.91 -13.28
CA ASP A 171 -15.73 13.17 -12.72
C ASP A 171 -16.80 12.77 -13.75
N ALA A 172 -16.38 12.11 -14.81
CA ALA A 172 -17.24 11.70 -15.92
C ALA A 172 -17.26 10.18 -16.11
N ILE A 173 -18.35 9.65 -16.71
CA ILE A 173 -18.42 8.24 -17.10
C ILE A 173 -17.36 7.98 -18.17
N LEU A 174 -16.59 6.90 -17.99
CA LEU A 174 -15.55 6.51 -18.92
C LEU A 174 -16.16 6.06 -20.25
N THR A 175 -15.75 6.73 -21.32
CA THR A 175 -16.03 6.35 -22.71
C THR A 175 -14.77 6.50 -23.54
N SER A 176 -14.67 5.74 -24.64
CA SER A 176 -13.52 5.84 -25.54
C SER A 176 -13.37 7.23 -26.13
N GLN A 177 -14.49 7.89 -26.45
CA GLN A 177 -14.49 9.26 -26.97
C GLN A 177 -13.95 10.27 -25.97
N LEU A 178 -14.31 10.13 -24.68
CA LEU A 178 -13.81 11.00 -23.61
C LEU A 178 -12.30 10.86 -23.49
N LEU A 179 -11.77 9.61 -23.42
CA LEU A 179 -10.34 9.36 -23.30
C LEU A 179 -9.55 9.91 -24.50
N ILE A 180 -10.05 9.69 -25.73
CA ILE A 180 -9.43 10.23 -26.95
C ILE A 180 -9.38 11.75 -26.91
N ASN A 181 -10.47 12.42 -26.48
CA ASN A 181 -10.49 13.87 -26.37
C ASN A 181 -9.59 14.42 -25.26
N ILE A 182 -9.45 13.71 -24.13
CA ILE A 182 -8.52 14.12 -23.05
C ILE A 182 -7.08 14.10 -23.56
N PHE A 183 -6.68 13.05 -24.28
CA PHE A 183 -5.31 12.88 -24.74
C PHE A 183 -5.00 13.52 -26.09
N GLU A 184 -6.00 14.23 -26.68
CA GLU A 184 -5.77 14.99 -27.92
C GLU A 184 -4.68 16.02 -27.72
N LYS A 185 -3.70 16.05 -28.65
CA LYS A 185 -2.52 16.90 -28.56
C LYS A 185 -2.92 18.39 -28.50
N ASN A 186 -2.15 19.17 -27.75
CA ASN A 186 -2.35 20.60 -27.55
C ASN A 186 -3.64 21.00 -26.84
N THR A 187 -4.28 20.09 -26.13
CA THR A 187 -5.42 20.40 -25.23
C THR A 187 -4.92 20.57 -23.79
N PRO A 188 -5.65 21.28 -22.92
CA PRO A 188 -5.23 21.45 -21.51
C PRO A 188 -5.15 20.17 -20.69
N LEU A 189 -5.81 19.09 -21.14
CA LEU A 189 -5.94 17.84 -20.35
C LEU A 189 -4.96 16.74 -20.76
N HIS A 190 -4.19 16.90 -21.86
CA HIS A 190 -3.41 15.81 -22.44
C HIS A 190 -2.09 15.51 -21.73
N ASP A 191 -1.54 16.49 -21.00
CA ASP A 191 -0.23 16.36 -20.36
C ASP A 191 -0.37 15.85 -18.92
N GLY A 192 -0.02 14.60 -18.71
CA GLY A 192 -0.13 13.90 -17.44
C GLY A 192 -0.93 12.60 -17.53
N ALA A 193 -1.31 12.08 -16.37
CA ALA A 193 -2.07 10.84 -16.26
C ALA A 193 -3.57 11.10 -16.08
N VAL A 194 -4.37 10.18 -16.59
CA VAL A 194 -5.79 10.07 -16.28
C VAL A 194 -5.97 9.00 -15.21
N ILE A 195 -6.65 9.35 -14.11
CA ILE A 195 -7.00 8.40 -13.06
C ILE A 195 -8.44 7.97 -13.20
N VAL A 196 -8.64 6.66 -13.26
CA VAL A 196 -9.94 5.99 -13.40
C VAL A 196 -10.25 5.25 -12.11
N ARG A 197 -11.43 5.48 -11.56
CA ARG A 197 -11.98 4.76 -10.40
C ARG A 197 -13.30 4.13 -10.79
N GLY A 198 -13.36 2.81 -10.77
CA GLY A 198 -14.53 2.07 -11.23
C GLY A 198 -14.84 2.36 -12.69
N ASN A 199 -16.03 2.87 -12.97
CA ASN A 199 -16.49 3.19 -14.31
C ASN A 199 -16.33 4.68 -14.67
N ARG A 200 -15.57 5.45 -13.90
CA ARG A 200 -15.46 6.89 -14.06
C ARG A 200 -14.02 7.37 -14.23
N VAL A 201 -13.82 8.33 -15.10
CA VAL A 201 -12.62 9.17 -15.13
C VAL A 201 -12.77 10.18 -14.00
N VAL A 202 -11.89 10.11 -12.99
CA VAL A 202 -11.95 10.99 -11.81
C VAL A 202 -11.22 12.30 -12.09
N SER A 203 -9.99 12.20 -12.58
CA SER A 203 -9.12 13.36 -12.82
C SER A 203 -8.23 13.11 -14.03
N ALA A 204 -7.79 14.19 -14.67
CA ALA A 204 -6.84 14.20 -15.78
C ALA A 204 -5.65 15.11 -15.44
N THR A 205 -4.57 15.04 -16.21
CA THR A 205 -3.35 15.85 -15.99
C THR A 205 -2.70 15.59 -14.63
N CYS A 206 -2.87 14.38 -14.08
CA CYS A 206 -2.31 14.03 -12.79
C CYS A 206 -0.79 13.80 -12.89
N TYR A 207 -0.03 14.33 -11.91
CA TYR A 207 1.41 14.08 -11.80
C TYR A 207 1.66 12.81 -11.01
N LEU A 208 2.48 11.92 -11.57
CA LEU A 208 2.84 10.64 -10.97
C LEU A 208 4.34 10.58 -10.66
N PRO A 209 4.75 9.78 -9.67
CA PRO A 209 6.17 9.55 -9.40
C PRO A 209 6.83 8.83 -10.57
N LEU A 210 8.06 9.21 -10.88
CA LEU A 210 8.87 8.51 -11.89
C LEU A 210 9.68 7.40 -11.22
N SER A 211 9.73 6.22 -11.85
CA SER A 211 10.61 5.14 -11.38
C SER A 211 12.07 5.48 -11.62
N ASP A 212 12.90 5.31 -10.57
CA ASP A 212 14.36 5.41 -10.61
C ASP A 212 15.03 4.06 -10.91
N SER A 213 14.26 3.03 -11.27
CA SER A 213 14.77 1.69 -11.49
C SER A 213 15.77 1.66 -12.65
N LEU A 214 16.97 1.15 -12.39
CA LEU A 214 18.03 0.96 -13.38
C LEU A 214 17.74 -0.22 -14.33
N SER A 215 16.75 -1.05 -14.01
CA SER A 215 16.33 -2.18 -14.87
C SER A 215 15.50 -1.72 -16.06
N LEU A 216 14.97 -0.48 -16.04
CA LEU A 216 14.21 0.07 -17.14
C LEU A 216 15.13 0.55 -18.25
N SER A 217 14.79 0.24 -19.51
CA SER A 217 15.52 0.74 -20.67
C SER A 217 15.57 2.29 -20.65
N LYS A 218 16.70 2.83 -21.06
CA LYS A 218 16.89 4.29 -21.18
C LYS A 218 16.04 4.91 -22.30
N ASP A 219 15.60 4.08 -23.26
CA ASP A 219 14.76 4.49 -24.37
C ASP A 219 13.29 4.70 -24.00
N LEU A 220 12.90 4.35 -22.75
CA LEU A 220 11.56 4.56 -22.25
C LEU A 220 11.33 6.03 -21.90
N GLY A 221 10.30 6.63 -22.50
CA GLY A 221 9.88 7.99 -22.23
C GLY A 221 9.28 8.18 -20.82
N THR A 222 9.01 9.43 -20.49
CA THR A 222 8.52 9.86 -19.16
C THR A 222 7.22 9.16 -18.76
N ARG A 223 6.27 8.92 -19.69
CA ARG A 223 5.01 8.22 -19.41
C ARG A 223 5.24 6.77 -18.97
N HIS A 224 6.20 6.06 -19.57
CA HIS A 224 6.53 4.69 -19.16
C HIS A 224 7.14 4.67 -17.76
N ARG A 225 8.07 5.60 -17.47
CA ARG A 225 8.67 5.73 -16.14
C ARG A 225 7.64 6.11 -15.08
N ALA A 226 6.68 6.97 -15.41
CA ALA A 226 5.58 7.33 -14.52
C ALA A 226 4.64 6.15 -14.25
N ALA A 227 4.34 5.35 -15.28
CA ALA A 227 3.52 4.15 -15.13
C ALA A 227 4.14 3.12 -14.19
N VAL A 228 5.45 2.86 -14.34
CA VAL A 228 6.17 1.98 -13.44
C VAL A 228 6.24 2.59 -12.05
N GLY A 229 6.57 3.89 -11.93
CA GLY A 229 6.71 4.58 -10.64
C GLY A 229 5.43 4.53 -9.80
N VAL A 230 4.27 4.80 -10.37
CA VAL A 230 2.99 4.68 -9.63
C VAL A 230 2.68 3.23 -9.27
N SER A 231 3.04 2.26 -10.12
CA SER A 231 2.82 0.84 -9.84
C SER A 231 3.80 0.24 -8.82
N GLU A 232 4.91 0.91 -8.50
CA GLU A 232 5.83 0.55 -7.41
C GLU A 232 5.29 0.94 -6.03
N VAL A 233 4.53 2.03 -5.96
CA VAL A 233 4.04 2.61 -4.70
C VAL A 233 2.55 2.34 -4.44
N SER A 234 1.86 1.76 -5.42
CA SER A 234 0.44 1.40 -5.32
C SER A 234 0.15 0.05 -5.97
N ASP A 235 -1.07 -0.43 -5.82
CA ASP A 235 -1.58 -1.62 -6.49
C ASP A 235 -2.31 -1.31 -7.80
N SER A 236 -2.19 -0.08 -8.28
CA SER A 236 -2.85 0.40 -9.51
C SER A 236 -2.36 -0.37 -10.74
N PHE A 237 -3.26 -0.56 -11.70
CA PHE A 237 -2.96 -1.08 -13.01
C PHE A 237 -2.88 0.07 -14.01
N THR A 238 -1.74 0.23 -14.66
CA THR A 238 -1.48 1.39 -15.53
C THR A 238 -1.35 0.96 -16.99
N ILE A 239 -2.02 1.67 -17.89
CA ILE A 239 -1.98 1.45 -19.34
C ILE A 239 -1.26 2.63 -19.97
N ILE A 240 -0.32 2.35 -20.87
CA ILE A 240 0.49 3.33 -21.58
C ILE A 240 0.28 3.16 -23.08
N VAL A 241 0.06 4.26 -23.80
CA VAL A 241 0.13 4.30 -25.25
C VAL A 241 1.34 5.15 -25.65
N SER A 242 2.25 4.57 -26.43
CA SER A 242 3.45 5.26 -26.89
C SER A 242 3.12 6.26 -27.99
N GLU A 243 3.60 7.50 -27.86
CA GLU A 243 3.49 8.50 -28.91
C GLU A 243 4.50 8.32 -30.05
N GLU A 244 5.54 7.53 -29.82
CA GLU A 244 6.58 7.26 -30.82
C GLU A 244 6.20 6.06 -31.71
N THR A 245 5.84 4.95 -31.08
CA THR A 245 5.56 3.70 -31.76
C THR A 245 4.07 3.44 -31.99
N GLY A 246 3.18 3.97 -31.10
CA GLY A 246 1.78 3.66 -31.04
C GLY A 246 1.48 2.34 -30.33
N SER A 247 2.49 1.65 -29.81
CA SER A 247 2.33 0.41 -29.07
C SER A 247 1.65 0.67 -27.72
N VAL A 248 0.88 -0.31 -27.26
CA VAL A 248 0.23 -0.31 -25.96
C VAL A 248 1.05 -1.16 -25.00
N SER A 249 1.32 -0.63 -23.82
CA SER A 249 2.06 -1.32 -22.75
C SER A 249 1.27 -1.24 -21.46
N THR A 250 1.53 -2.13 -20.52
CA THR A 250 0.93 -2.10 -19.17
C THR A 250 2.00 -2.16 -18.10
N ALA A 251 1.73 -1.50 -16.96
CA ALA A 251 2.58 -1.56 -15.78
C ALA A 251 1.77 -1.98 -14.56
N TYR A 252 2.34 -2.92 -13.79
CA TYR A 252 1.74 -3.44 -12.58
C TYR A 252 2.83 -3.95 -11.62
N LYS A 253 2.77 -3.56 -10.34
CA LYS A 253 3.73 -3.94 -9.28
C LYS A 253 5.21 -3.73 -9.68
N GLY A 254 5.51 -2.58 -10.28
CA GLY A 254 6.87 -2.22 -10.70
C GLY A 254 7.37 -2.95 -11.95
N GLN A 255 6.54 -3.76 -12.59
CA GLN A 255 6.88 -4.46 -13.83
C GLN A 255 6.12 -3.86 -15.00
N ILE A 256 6.77 -3.80 -16.15
CA ILE A 256 6.19 -3.31 -17.39
C ILE A 256 6.16 -4.43 -18.43
N GLU A 257 5.05 -4.55 -19.13
CA GLU A 257 4.86 -5.44 -20.27
C GLU A 257 4.61 -4.60 -21.51
N HIS A 258 5.44 -4.81 -22.53
CA HIS A 258 5.45 -3.99 -23.74
C HIS A 258 4.69 -4.65 -24.87
N ASP A 259 4.16 -3.81 -25.77
CA ASP A 259 3.60 -4.18 -27.08
C ASP A 259 2.52 -5.26 -26.98
N ILE A 260 1.57 -5.07 -26.08
CA ILE A 260 0.45 -5.99 -25.88
C ILE A 260 -0.65 -5.75 -26.93
N ASP A 261 -1.33 -6.82 -27.32
CA ASP A 261 -2.49 -6.74 -28.21
C ASP A 261 -3.80 -6.47 -27.45
N ALA A 262 -4.89 -6.24 -28.21
CA ALA A 262 -6.18 -5.90 -27.65
C ALA A 262 -6.81 -7.02 -26.80
N ASP A 263 -6.59 -8.26 -27.18
CA ASP A 263 -7.13 -9.43 -26.45
C ASP A 263 -6.37 -9.66 -25.16
N HIS A 264 -5.06 -9.44 -25.19
CA HIS A 264 -4.21 -9.52 -23.99
C HIS A 264 -4.58 -8.43 -22.98
N LEU A 265 -4.71 -7.16 -23.42
CA LEU A 265 -5.18 -6.05 -22.56
C LEU A 265 -6.55 -6.36 -21.95
N ARG A 266 -7.49 -6.87 -22.77
CA ARG A 266 -8.82 -7.27 -22.28
C ARG A 266 -8.73 -8.36 -21.22
N THR A 267 -7.85 -9.34 -21.41
CA THR A 267 -7.65 -10.43 -20.46
C THR A 267 -7.08 -9.92 -19.15
N GLN A 268 -6.07 -9.05 -19.18
CA GLN A 268 -5.49 -8.44 -17.99
C GLN A 268 -6.54 -7.61 -17.20
N LEU A 269 -7.35 -6.80 -17.90
CA LEU A 269 -8.41 -6.02 -17.27
C LEU A 269 -9.51 -6.90 -16.66
N LYS A 270 -9.87 -8.02 -17.32
CA LYS A 270 -10.79 -9.01 -16.75
C LYS A 270 -10.22 -9.69 -15.50
N LEU A 271 -8.94 -10.00 -15.48
CA LEU A 271 -8.28 -10.53 -14.29
C LEU A 271 -8.31 -9.53 -13.13
N LEU A 272 -8.06 -8.25 -13.41
CA LEU A 272 -8.17 -7.18 -12.44
C LEU A 272 -9.60 -7.03 -11.90
N GLN A 273 -10.61 -7.05 -12.77
CA GLN A 273 -12.04 -7.00 -12.42
C GLN A 273 -12.45 -8.17 -11.51
N ASN A 274 -11.98 -9.38 -11.82
CA ASN A 274 -12.37 -10.61 -11.11
C ASN A 274 -11.54 -10.88 -9.85
N ARG A 275 -10.45 -10.14 -9.62
CA ARG A 275 -9.56 -10.36 -8.48
C ARG A 275 -10.28 -10.31 -7.13
N HIS A 276 -11.39 -9.57 -7.04
CA HIS A 276 -12.24 -9.46 -5.84
C HIS A 276 -13.41 -10.47 -5.81
N ARG A 277 -13.54 -11.31 -6.86
CA ARG A 277 -14.53 -12.41 -6.88
C ARG A 277 -14.04 -13.65 -6.16
N GLU A 278 -12.76 -13.75 -5.79
CA GLU A 278 -12.34 -14.85 -4.92
C GLU A 278 -12.94 -14.63 -3.52
N PRO A 279 -13.85 -15.52 -3.07
CA PRO A 279 -14.44 -15.40 -1.76
C PRO A 279 -13.33 -15.42 -0.72
N GLY A 280 -13.24 -14.37 0.09
CA GLY A 280 -12.26 -14.27 1.15
C GLY A 280 -12.25 -15.56 1.96
N LYS A 281 -11.10 -15.97 2.53
CA LYS A 281 -10.96 -17.21 3.33
C LYS A 281 -12.09 -17.38 4.35
N PHE A 282 -12.69 -16.29 4.81
CA PHE A 282 -13.83 -16.27 5.74
C PHE A 282 -15.16 -16.74 5.09
N GLU A 283 -15.40 -16.41 3.82
CA GLU A 283 -16.58 -16.90 3.09
C GLU A 283 -16.45 -18.39 2.73
N LEU A 284 -15.25 -18.86 2.41
CA LEU A 284 -14.99 -20.29 2.20
C LEU A 284 -15.26 -21.09 3.49
N ILE A 285 -14.89 -20.56 4.65
CA ILE A 285 -15.19 -21.14 5.95
C ILE A 285 -16.69 -21.12 6.20
N LYS A 286 -17.38 -20.01 5.93
CA LYS A 286 -18.84 -19.87 6.11
C LYS A 286 -19.63 -20.80 5.18
N ARG A 287 -19.21 -20.98 3.91
CA ARG A 287 -19.80 -21.96 2.97
C ARG A 287 -19.57 -23.39 3.44
N ARG A 288 -18.38 -23.73 3.98
CA ARG A 288 -18.11 -25.05 4.58
C ARG A 288 -19.01 -25.34 5.77
N PHE A 289 -19.22 -24.37 6.66
CA PHE A 289 -20.12 -24.52 7.81
C PHE A 289 -21.61 -24.62 7.41
N LYS A 290 -22.01 -23.89 6.34
CA LYS A 290 -23.40 -23.98 5.83
C LYS A 290 -23.67 -25.32 5.17
N ASN A 291 -22.76 -25.81 4.33
CA ASN A 291 -22.90 -27.13 3.69
C ASN A 291 -22.80 -28.26 4.70
N GLY A 292 -22.00 -28.14 5.77
CA GLY A 292 -21.98 -29.11 6.87
C GLY A 292 -23.30 -29.21 7.64
N LYS A 293 -24.02 -28.09 7.83
CA LYS A 293 -25.35 -28.09 8.48
C LYS A 293 -26.44 -28.65 7.59
N GLU A 294 -26.39 -28.49 6.28
CA GLU A 294 -27.34 -29.07 5.33
C GLU A 294 -27.13 -30.59 5.18
N ALA A 295 -25.89 -31.05 5.17
CA ALA A 295 -25.55 -32.46 5.14
C ALA A 295 -26.04 -33.19 6.43
N SER A 296 -25.88 -32.54 7.60
CA SER A 296 -26.39 -33.09 8.88
C SER A 296 -27.93 -33.15 8.96
N LYS A 297 -28.64 -32.23 8.28
CA LYS A 297 -30.12 -32.23 8.25
C LYS A 297 -30.71 -33.30 7.34
N ASN A 298 -29.95 -33.76 6.34
CA ASN A 298 -30.40 -34.82 5.42
C ASN A 298 -30.08 -36.23 5.91
N LEU A 299 -29.29 -36.37 6.99
CA LEU A 299 -29.00 -37.65 7.65
C LEU A 299 -30.02 -38.00 8.76
N HIS A 300 -30.94 -37.08 9.11
CA HIS A 300 -31.99 -37.26 10.12
C HIS A 300 -33.42 -37.24 9.52
N LYS A 301 -33.53 -37.45 8.22
CA LYS A 301 -34.76 -37.79 7.52
C LYS A 301 -34.61 -39.21 6.92
#